data_97e6d9dc9f3d21d4d2c70111737af117
#
_entry.id   97e6d9dc9f3d21d4d2c70111737af117
#
_cell.length_a   1.000
_cell.length_b   1.000
_cell.length_c   1.000
_cell.angle_alpha   90.00
_cell.angle_beta   90.00
_cell.angle_gamma   90.00
#
_symmetry.space_group_name_H-M   'P 1'
#
loop_
_entity.id
_entity.type
_entity.pdbx_description
1 polymer ?
#
loop_
_entity_poly.entity_id
_entity_poly.type
_entity_poly.pdbx_seq_one_letter_code
_entity_poly.pdbx_strand_id
1 'polypeptide(L)'
;CKMLPVLVYWAERSTKPHTYGELSKEVGHRTDQIGAILGLIDDIFNELRKLKKFKDLPTLNCLVVNKATMLPSNGFSYVSHNYESLSDEEKSQEMEANNIDAYNYKKWDEVLKILELKPYMPKDNYSDENTIRKGIYNNNSSEGEKHKTLKEYIYNHPEAIGIKKVALRSMEYT
;
A
#
# COMPACT_ATOMS: atom_id res chain seq x y z
N CYS A 1 -12.19 2.60 7.53
CA CYS A 1 -12.08 3.04 6.13
C CYS A 1 -11.04 2.15 5.43
N LYS A 2 -11.39 1.53 4.30
CA LYS A 2 -10.45 0.67 3.54
C LYS A 2 -9.49 1.49 2.66
N MET A 3 -9.83 2.74 2.38
CA MET A 3 -9.11 3.57 1.41
C MET A 3 -7.72 3.98 1.92
N LEU A 4 -7.61 4.45 3.15
CA LEU A 4 -6.33 4.91 3.70
C LEU A 4 -5.24 3.81 3.70
N PRO A 5 -5.50 2.56 4.11
CA PRO A 5 -4.52 1.48 3.98
C PRO A 5 -4.06 1.22 2.53
N VAL A 6 -4.95 1.34 1.54
CA VAL A 6 -4.60 1.19 0.12
C VAL A 6 -3.66 2.32 -0.32
N LEU A 7 -3.98 3.56 0.02
CA LEU A 7 -3.14 4.72 -0.31
C LEU A 7 -1.76 4.64 0.35
N VAL A 8 -1.70 4.22 1.61
CA VAL A 8 -0.43 3.97 2.31
C VAL A 8 0.38 2.88 1.60
N TYR A 9 -0.25 1.78 1.22
CA TYR A 9 0.41 0.72 0.47
C TYR A 9 1.00 1.23 -0.87
N TRP A 10 0.27 2.11 -1.57
CA TRP A 10 0.77 2.74 -2.80
C TRP A 10 1.92 3.71 -2.51
N ALA A 11 1.83 4.51 -1.46
CA ALA A 11 2.92 5.41 -1.06
C ALA A 11 4.22 4.66 -0.76
N GLU A 12 4.15 3.46 -0.19
CA GLU A 12 5.33 2.67 0.16
C GLU A 12 5.92 1.86 -1.00
N ARG A 13 5.12 1.52 -2.01
CA ARG A 13 5.50 0.52 -3.03
C ARG A 13 5.37 0.98 -4.47
N SER A 14 4.63 2.06 -4.73
CA SER A 14 4.49 2.63 -6.07
C SER A 14 5.49 3.77 -6.28
N THR A 15 5.86 3.98 -7.53
CA THR A 15 6.66 5.13 -7.97
C THR A 15 5.88 6.02 -8.93
N LYS A 16 4.58 5.76 -9.08
CA LYS A 16 3.69 6.50 -9.97
C LYS A 16 2.31 6.66 -9.33
N PRO A 17 1.58 7.72 -9.66
CA PRO A 17 0.21 7.89 -9.20
C PRO A 17 -0.73 6.84 -9.81
N HIS A 18 -1.87 6.65 -9.17
CA HIS A 18 -2.93 5.73 -9.56
C HIS A 18 -4.19 6.50 -9.93
N THR A 19 -5.04 5.93 -10.77
CA THR A 19 -6.28 6.60 -11.17
C THR A 19 -7.41 6.46 -10.14
N TYR A 20 -8.36 7.40 -10.14
CA TYR A 20 -9.59 7.28 -9.35
C TYR A 20 -10.33 5.97 -9.63
N GLY A 21 -10.29 5.47 -10.88
CA GLY A 21 -10.90 4.20 -11.26
C GLY A 21 -10.21 2.98 -10.64
N GLU A 22 -8.88 3.00 -10.54
CA GLU A 22 -8.10 1.95 -9.87
C GLU A 22 -8.43 1.95 -8.38
N LEU A 23 -8.41 3.11 -7.72
CA LEU A 23 -8.76 3.22 -6.31
C LEU A 23 -10.19 2.75 -6.04
N SER A 24 -11.14 3.16 -6.89
CA SER A 24 -12.54 2.73 -6.82
C SER A 24 -12.70 1.21 -6.81
N LYS A 25 -12.01 0.51 -7.71
CA LYS A 25 -12.01 -0.95 -7.80
C LYS A 25 -11.44 -1.60 -6.55
N GLU A 26 -10.34 -1.04 -6.04
CA GLU A 26 -9.59 -1.61 -4.92
C GLU A 26 -10.38 -1.51 -3.60
N VAL A 27 -11.05 -0.38 -3.37
CA VAL A 27 -11.81 -0.14 -2.14
C VAL A 27 -13.27 -0.56 -2.21
N GLY A 28 -13.80 -0.81 -3.42
CA GLY A 28 -15.20 -1.16 -3.64
C GLY A 28 -16.17 0.01 -3.47
N HIS A 29 -15.71 1.25 -3.65
CA HIS A 29 -16.52 2.47 -3.65
C HIS A 29 -16.72 2.98 -5.07
N ARG A 30 -17.82 3.71 -5.31
CA ARG A 30 -18.07 4.37 -6.58
C ARG A 30 -17.05 5.50 -6.80
N THR A 31 -16.65 5.72 -8.05
CA THR A 31 -15.65 6.73 -8.40
C THR A 31 -16.06 8.15 -7.98
N ASP A 32 -17.35 8.47 -8.05
CA ASP A 32 -17.89 9.77 -7.64
C ASP A 32 -17.82 10.03 -6.12
N GLN A 33 -17.65 8.99 -5.32
CA GLN A 33 -17.50 9.09 -3.86
C GLN A 33 -16.03 9.23 -3.41
N ILE A 34 -15.08 8.89 -4.26
CA ILE A 34 -13.66 8.85 -3.89
C ILE A 34 -13.17 10.22 -3.43
N GLY A 35 -13.52 11.30 -4.15
CA GLY A 35 -13.06 12.66 -3.81
C GLY A 35 -13.50 13.09 -2.40
N ALA A 36 -14.75 12.82 -2.03
CA ALA A 36 -15.25 13.15 -0.69
C ALA A 36 -14.50 12.37 0.42
N ILE A 37 -14.21 11.09 0.17
CA ILE A 37 -13.48 10.26 1.14
C ILE A 37 -12.01 10.71 1.25
N LEU A 38 -11.38 11.12 0.15
CA LEU A 38 -10.03 11.70 0.16
C LEU A 38 -9.99 12.99 1.00
N GLY A 39 -11.00 13.86 0.88
CA GLY A 39 -11.13 15.04 1.73
C GLY A 39 -11.21 14.71 3.22
N LEU A 40 -12.00 13.69 3.59
CA LEU A 40 -12.05 13.22 4.99
C LEU A 40 -10.71 12.67 5.49
N ILE A 41 -9.92 12.04 4.63
CA ILE A 41 -8.57 11.59 4.99
C ILE A 41 -7.66 12.80 5.27
N ASP A 42 -7.72 13.86 4.47
CA ASP A 42 -6.95 15.07 4.73
C ASP A 42 -7.37 15.77 6.02
N ASP A 43 -8.66 15.80 6.35
CA ASP A 43 -9.12 16.31 7.64
C ASP A 43 -8.52 15.53 8.81
N ILE A 44 -8.50 14.20 8.72
CA ILE A 44 -7.84 13.34 9.72
C ILE A 44 -6.34 13.65 9.79
N PHE A 45 -5.68 13.82 8.66
CA PHE A 45 -4.26 14.16 8.60
C PHE A 45 -3.96 15.54 9.18
N ASN A 46 -4.84 16.52 8.98
CA ASN A 46 -4.72 17.84 9.61
C ASN A 46 -4.80 17.75 11.13
N GLU A 47 -5.64 16.88 11.69
CA GLU A 47 -5.65 16.61 13.13
C GLU A 47 -4.37 15.90 13.60
N LEU A 48 -3.88 14.91 12.85
CA LEU A 48 -2.64 14.22 13.18
C LEU A 48 -1.41 15.14 13.13
N ARG A 49 -1.36 16.09 12.19
CA ARG A 49 -0.27 17.09 12.07
C ARG A 49 -0.15 18.00 13.30
N LYS A 50 -1.19 18.16 14.10
CA LYS A 50 -1.13 18.88 15.39
C LYS A 50 -0.28 18.14 16.41
N LEU A 51 -0.10 16.84 16.25
CA LEU A 51 0.79 16.04 17.08
C LEU A 51 2.24 16.23 16.60
N LYS A 52 3.15 16.58 17.51
CA LYS A 52 4.57 16.80 17.20
C LYS A 52 5.21 15.68 16.37
N LYS A 53 4.78 14.44 16.62
CA LYS A 53 5.29 13.24 15.95
C LYS A 53 4.97 13.20 14.45
N PHE A 54 3.83 13.76 14.04
CA PHE A 54 3.29 13.72 12.68
C PHE A 54 3.25 15.10 12.01
N LYS A 55 4.02 16.07 12.53
CA LYS A 55 4.05 17.44 11.97
C LYS A 55 4.32 17.46 10.47
N ASP A 56 5.18 16.56 9.99
CA ASP A 56 5.62 16.48 8.60
C ASP A 56 4.84 15.39 7.81
N LEU A 57 3.63 15.02 8.26
CA LEU A 57 2.79 14.03 7.58
C LEU A 57 2.36 14.56 6.21
N PRO A 58 2.76 13.92 5.09
CA PRO A 58 2.37 14.37 3.74
C PRO A 58 0.91 14.02 3.43
N THR A 59 0.36 14.66 2.40
CA THR A 59 -0.93 14.24 1.84
C THR A 59 -0.79 12.97 1.01
N LEU A 60 -1.90 12.21 0.87
CA LEU A 60 -1.98 11.07 -0.04
C LEU A 60 -2.88 11.34 -1.26
N ASN A 61 -3.54 12.50 -1.33
CA ASN A 61 -4.42 12.85 -2.44
C ASN A 61 -3.65 13.05 -3.75
N CYS A 62 -2.38 13.43 -3.68
CA CYS A 62 -1.48 13.54 -4.82
C CYS A 62 -1.26 12.20 -5.57
N LEU A 63 -1.45 11.06 -4.88
CA LEU A 63 -1.29 9.73 -5.47
C LEU A 63 -2.46 9.32 -6.37
N VAL A 64 -3.56 10.10 -6.41
CA VAL A 64 -4.78 9.74 -7.13
C VAL A 64 -5.09 10.78 -8.20
N VAL A 65 -5.10 10.33 -9.46
CA VAL A 65 -5.20 11.20 -10.62
C VAL A 65 -6.38 10.84 -11.53
N ASN A 66 -6.81 11.82 -12.32
CA ASN A 66 -7.75 11.59 -13.40
C ASN A 66 -7.04 10.86 -14.55
N LYS A 67 -7.68 9.83 -15.09
CA LYS A 67 -7.12 9.00 -16.16
C LYS A 67 -6.82 9.80 -17.44
N ALA A 68 -7.59 10.85 -17.74
CA ALA A 68 -7.43 11.63 -18.97
C ALA A 68 -6.31 12.68 -18.86
N THR A 69 -6.19 13.33 -17.72
CA THR A 69 -5.23 14.44 -17.52
C THR A 69 -3.95 14.00 -16.80
N MET A 70 -3.98 12.85 -16.13
CA MET A 70 -2.94 12.39 -15.21
C MET A 70 -2.63 13.39 -14.08
N LEU A 71 -3.59 14.25 -13.76
CA LEU A 71 -3.53 15.23 -12.68
C LEU A 71 -4.60 14.93 -11.62
N PRO A 72 -4.39 15.29 -10.34
CA PRO A 72 -5.43 15.30 -9.34
C PRO A 72 -6.63 16.14 -9.80
N SER A 73 -7.83 15.83 -9.32
CA SER A 73 -9.02 16.66 -9.58
C SER A 73 -8.96 17.98 -8.83
N ASN A 74 -9.88 18.91 -9.15
CA ASN A 74 -9.97 20.21 -8.49
C ASN A 74 -10.13 20.13 -6.96
N GLY A 75 -10.61 19.00 -6.42
CA GLY A 75 -10.61 18.75 -4.98
C GLY A 75 -9.22 18.78 -4.34
N PHE A 76 -8.14 18.70 -5.12
CA PHE A 76 -6.78 18.89 -4.62
C PHE A 76 -6.49 20.32 -4.16
N SER A 77 -7.31 21.32 -4.53
CA SER A 77 -7.26 22.69 -3.99
C SER A 77 -7.43 22.74 -2.46
N TYR A 78 -7.98 21.68 -1.86
CA TYR A 78 -8.04 21.53 -0.39
C TYR A 78 -6.65 21.36 0.25
N VAL A 79 -5.71 20.82 -0.53
CA VAL A 79 -4.33 20.56 -0.11
C VAL A 79 -3.37 21.65 -0.59
N SER A 80 -3.50 22.04 -1.85
CA SER A 80 -2.67 23.07 -2.48
C SER A 80 -3.50 24.33 -2.76
N HIS A 81 -3.17 25.41 -2.08
CA HIS A 81 -3.81 26.72 -2.29
C HIS A 81 -3.64 27.16 -3.75
N ASN A 82 -4.73 27.62 -4.37
CA ASN A 82 -4.76 28.09 -5.76
C ASN A 82 -4.54 27.02 -6.84
N TYR A 83 -4.61 25.72 -6.51
CA TYR A 83 -4.41 24.64 -7.46
C TYR A 83 -5.25 24.81 -8.75
N GLU A 84 -6.49 25.27 -8.62
CA GLU A 84 -7.38 25.45 -9.77
C GLU A 84 -6.89 26.51 -10.77
N SER A 85 -6.15 27.52 -10.32
CA SER A 85 -5.62 28.63 -11.13
C SER A 85 -4.26 28.32 -11.75
N LEU A 86 -3.62 27.21 -11.39
CA LEU A 86 -2.35 26.79 -11.95
C LEU A 86 -2.51 26.25 -13.37
N SER A 87 -1.47 26.42 -14.20
CA SER A 87 -1.34 25.72 -15.47
C SER A 87 -1.17 24.22 -15.26
N ASP A 88 -1.36 23.41 -16.31
CA ASP A 88 -1.21 21.96 -16.19
C ASP A 88 0.23 21.55 -15.84
N GLU A 89 1.23 22.31 -16.31
CA GLU A 89 2.63 22.12 -15.95
C GLU A 89 2.88 22.39 -14.47
N GLU A 90 2.35 23.50 -13.93
CA GLU A 90 2.47 23.84 -12.52
C GLU A 90 1.73 22.84 -11.64
N LYS A 91 0.54 22.38 -12.04
CA LYS A 91 -0.19 21.29 -11.36
C LYS A 91 0.60 20.00 -11.32
N SER A 92 1.29 19.66 -12.41
CA SER A 92 2.13 18.48 -12.48
C SER A 92 3.32 18.57 -11.53
N GLN A 93 3.98 19.72 -11.47
CA GLN A 93 5.11 19.97 -10.57
C GLN A 93 4.67 19.91 -9.10
N GLU A 94 3.55 20.54 -8.78
CA GLU A 94 2.97 20.52 -7.43
C GLU A 94 2.60 19.08 -6.98
N MET A 95 1.97 18.34 -7.87
CA MET A 95 1.66 16.92 -7.63
C MET A 95 2.92 16.09 -7.41
N GLU A 96 3.94 16.27 -8.26
CA GLU A 96 5.19 15.51 -8.17
C GLU A 96 5.94 15.78 -6.86
N ALA A 97 6.00 17.04 -6.43
CA ALA A 97 6.59 17.40 -5.14
C ALA A 97 5.89 16.69 -3.96
N ASN A 98 4.56 16.74 -3.93
CA ASN A 98 3.77 16.04 -2.90
C ASN A 98 3.91 14.52 -2.98
N ASN A 99 4.03 13.94 -4.18
CA ASN A 99 4.27 12.51 -4.37
C ASN A 99 5.62 12.08 -3.79
N ILE A 100 6.68 12.87 -4.01
CA ILE A 100 8.01 12.61 -3.46
C ILE A 100 7.95 12.57 -1.93
N ASP A 101 7.25 13.51 -1.30
CA ASP A 101 7.08 13.55 0.16
C ASP A 101 6.33 12.30 0.65
N ALA A 102 5.24 11.91 -0.03
CA ALA A 102 4.46 10.72 0.31
C ALA A 102 5.29 9.43 0.19
N TYR A 103 6.07 9.26 -0.89
CA TYR A 103 6.91 8.07 -1.11
C TYR A 103 8.09 8.00 -0.14
N ASN A 104 8.60 9.11 0.31
CA ASN A 104 9.74 9.18 1.22
C ASN A 104 9.35 9.11 2.70
N TYR A 105 8.08 9.28 3.05
CA TYR A 105 7.62 9.29 4.43
C TYR A 105 7.74 7.89 5.07
N LYS A 106 8.43 7.80 6.22
CA LYS A 106 8.81 6.52 6.85
C LYS A 106 7.91 6.08 8.01
N LYS A 107 6.87 6.87 8.33
CA LYS A 107 6.02 6.61 9.50
C LYS A 107 4.60 6.17 9.14
N TRP A 108 4.40 5.61 7.94
CA TRP A 108 3.08 5.17 7.49
C TRP A 108 2.48 4.09 8.40
N ASP A 109 3.30 3.12 8.85
CA ASP A 109 2.86 2.09 9.81
C ASP A 109 2.37 2.70 11.12
N GLU A 110 3.01 3.78 11.58
CA GLU A 110 2.61 4.46 12.81
C GLU A 110 1.31 5.25 12.63
N VAL A 111 1.07 5.81 11.44
CA VAL A 111 -0.21 6.44 11.08
C VAL A 111 -1.34 5.41 11.08
N LEU A 112 -1.14 4.27 10.45
CA LEU A 112 -2.12 3.18 10.47
C LEU A 112 -2.38 2.70 11.89
N LYS A 113 -1.34 2.53 12.70
CA LYS A 113 -1.44 2.06 14.08
C LYS A 113 -2.23 3.02 14.98
N ILE A 114 -1.98 4.35 14.89
CA ILE A 114 -2.71 5.32 15.72
C ILE A 114 -4.20 5.41 15.33
N LEU A 115 -4.51 5.13 14.08
CA LEU A 115 -5.88 5.08 13.56
C LEU A 115 -6.53 3.70 13.69
N GLU A 116 -5.86 2.74 14.34
CA GLU A 116 -6.31 1.36 14.53
C GLU A 116 -6.68 0.66 13.21
N LEU A 117 -5.97 0.99 12.13
CA LEU A 117 -6.18 0.42 10.80
C LEU A 117 -5.15 -0.67 10.53
N LYS A 118 -5.62 -1.77 9.93
CA LYS A 118 -4.72 -2.84 9.45
C LYS A 118 -4.09 -2.44 8.11
N PRO A 119 -2.82 -2.78 7.87
CA PRO A 119 -2.21 -2.63 6.56
C PRO A 119 -3.02 -3.31 5.46
N TYR A 120 -3.01 -2.71 4.28
CA TYR A 120 -3.66 -3.30 3.11
C TYR A 120 -2.81 -4.45 2.55
N MET A 121 -3.48 -5.54 2.19
CA MET A 121 -2.89 -6.67 1.47
C MET A 121 -3.61 -6.85 0.14
N PRO A 122 -2.92 -6.69 -1.02
CA PRO A 122 -3.51 -6.91 -2.33
C PRO A 122 -4.09 -8.31 -2.48
N LYS A 123 -5.22 -8.43 -3.17
CA LYS A 123 -5.87 -9.73 -3.40
C LYS A 123 -5.03 -10.68 -4.26
N ASP A 124 -4.15 -10.13 -5.09
CA ASP A 124 -3.29 -10.94 -5.99
C ASP A 124 -2.20 -11.72 -5.25
N ASN A 125 -1.87 -11.35 -4.01
CA ASN A 125 -1.03 -12.20 -3.16
C ASN A 125 -1.77 -13.48 -2.68
N TYR A 126 -3.12 -13.55 -2.82
CA TYR A 126 -3.88 -14.79 -2.59
C TYR A 126 -3.90 -15.73 -3.80
N SER A 127 -3.63 -15.23 -5.02
CA SER A 127 -3.50 -16.09 -6.19
C SER A 127 -2.24 -16.96 -6.11
N ASP A 128 -1.17 -16.44 -5.49
CA ASP A 128 0.06 -17.19 -5.30
C ASP A 128 -0.11 -18.34 -4.29
N GLU A 129 -0.86 -18.13 -3.19
CA GLU A 129 -1.16 -19.24 -2.26
C GLU A 129 -2.05 -20.32 -2.90
N ASN A 130 -3.03 -19.94 -3.73
CA ASN A 130 -3.85 -20.90 -4.45
C ASN A 130 -3.09 -21.57 -5.61
N THR A 131 -2.17 -20.86 -6.23
CA THR A 131 -1.28 -21.41 -7.28
C THR A 131 -0.26 -22.35 -6.64
N ILE A 132 0.28 -22.01 -5.48
CA ILE A 132 1.16 -22.89 -4.67
C ILE A 132 0.37 -24.12 -4.23
N ARG A 133 -0.85 -23.97 -3.68
CA ARG A 133 -1.69 -25.13 -3.29
C ARG A 133 -2.07 -26.01 -4.48
N LYS A 134 -2.46 -25.44 -5.62
CA LYS A 134 -2.74 -26.22 -6.85
C LYS A 134 -1.50 -26.90 -7.41
N GLY A 135 -0.32 -26.24 -7.31
CA GLY A 135 0.95 -26.85 -7.72
C GLY A 135 1.38 -28.02 -6.83
N ILE A 136 1.07 -27.95 -5.53
CA ILE A 136 1.37 -29.03 -4.57
C ILE A 136 0.49 -30.27 -4.80
N TYR A 137 -0.77 -30.08 -5.21
CA TYR A 137 -1.69 -31.21 -5.41
C TYR A 137 -1.60 -31.87 -6.78
N ASN A 138 -0.96 -31.25 -7.79
CA ASN A 138 -0.88 -31.79 -9.15
C ASN A 138 0.47 -32.47 -9.50
N ASN A 139 1.44 -32.52 -8.59
CA ASN A 139 2.72 -33.19 -8.83
C ASN A 139 2.84 -34.50 -8.08
N ASN A 140 2.27 -35.55 -8.64
CA ASN A 140 2.72 -36.93 -8.42
C ASN A 140 3.99 -37.18 -9.24
N SER A 141 5.11 -36.49 -8.93
CA SER A 141 6.44 -36.95 -9.32
C SER A 141 7.51 -35.91 -8.92
N SER A 142 8.47 -36.36 -8.12
CA SER A 142 9.75 -35.71 -7.76
C SER A 142 9.67 -34.28 -7.19
N GLU A 143 10.16 -34.14 -5.99
CA GLU A 143 10.40 -32.81 -5.38
C GLU A 143 11.14 -31.92 -6.36
N GLY A 144 10.47 -30.92 -6.91
CA GLY A 144 11.07 -29.96 -7.82
C GLY A 144 12.16 -29.16 -7.08
N GLU A 145 13.20 -28.76 -7.80
CA GLU A 145 14.37 -28.01 -7.30
C GLU A 145 13.98 -26.81 -6.43
N LYS A 146 12.88 -26.12 -6.77
CA LYS A 146 12.30 -25.01 -5.99
C LYS A 146 11.77 -25.42 -4.61
N HIS A 147 11.21 -26.61 -4.50
CA HIS A 147 10.70 -27.12 -3.22
C HIS A 147 11.85 -27.53 -2.29
N LYS A 148 12.91 -28.05 -2.88
CA LYS A 148 14.15 -28.39 -2.17
C LYS A 148 14.85 -27.13 -1.62
N THR A 149 14.96 -26.09 -2.45
CA THR A 149 15.52 -24.79 -2.08
C THR A 149 14.69 -24.11 -0.98
N LEU A 150 13.36 -24.20 -1.03
CA LEU A 150 12.49 -23.65 0.02
C LEU A 150 12.63 -24.41 1.34
N LYS A 151 12.70 -25.74 1.31
CA LYS A 151 12.95 -26.56 2.51
C LYS A 151 14.31 -26.23 3.14
N GLU A 152 15.37 -26.13 2.33
CA GLU A 152 16.71 -25.72 2.80
C GLU A 152 16.69 -24.31 3.39
N TYR A 153 16.00 -23.36 2.77
CA TYR A 153 15.86 -22.01 3.31
C TYR A 153 15.15 -22.01 4.67
N ILE A 154 14.02 -22.67 4.79
CA ILE A 154 13.26 -22.78 6.05
C ILE A 154 14.07 -23.50 7.13
N TYR A 155 14.82 -24.55 6.75
CA TYR A 155 15.68 -25.28 7.67
C TYR A 155 16.81 -24.40 8.24
N ASN A 156 17.38 -23.55 7.41
CA ASN A 156 18.45 -22.62 7.81
C ASN A 156 17.91 -21.35 8.50
N HIS A 157 16.64 -20.98 8.24
CA HIS A 157 15.99 -19.78 8.76
C HIS A 157 14.61 -20.08 9.39
N PRO A 158 14.54 -20.92 10.44
CA PRO A 158 13.28 -21.30 11.07
C PRO A 158 12.53 -20.11 11.67
N GLU A 159 13.24 -19.03 11.99
CA GLU A 159 12.68 -17.76 12.44
C GLU A 159 11.78 -17.08 11.38
N ALA A 160 12.00 -17.34 10.09
CA ALA A 160 11.20 -16.78 9.00
C ALA A 160 9.74 -17.27 9.01
N ILE A 161 9.47 -18.40 9.66
CA ILE A 161 8.13 -18.97 9.84
C ILE A 161 7.71 -19.01 11.34
N GLY A 162 8.40 -18.26 12.21
CA GLY A 162 8.07 -18.13 13.64
C GLY A 162 8.41 -19.34 14.50
N ILE A 163 9.22 -20.30 14.01
CA ILE A 163 9.63 -21.49 14.76
C ILE A 163 11.02 -21.28 15.37
N LYS A 164 11.16 -21.55 16.68
CA LYS A 164 12.45 -21.51 17.35
C LYS A 164 13.35 -22.65 16.86
N LYS A 165 14.62 -22.36 16.62
CA LYS A 165 15.66 -23.29 16.09
C LYS A 165 15.74 -24.68 16.77
N VAL A 166 15.25 -24.80 18.00
CA VAL A 166 15.28 -26.03 18.79
C VAL A 166 14.16 -27.04 18.40
N ALA A 167 13.06 -26.56 17.82
CA ALA A 167 11.90 -27.40 17.49
C ALA A 167 12.06 -28.22 16.21
N LEU A 168 12.93 -27.80 15.27
CA LEU A 168 13.13 -28.50 13.99
C LEU A 168 13.99 -29.76 14.08
N ARG A 169 14.89 -29.85 15.07
CA ARG A 169 15.75 -31.03 15.25
C ARG A 169 15.00 -32.30 15.73
N SER A 170 13.78 -32.15 16.24
CA SER A 170 12.97 -33.26 16.73
C SER A 170 12.01 -33.86 15.70
N MET A 171 11.88 -33.24 14.49
CA MET A 171 10.97 -33.72 13.44
C MET A 171 11.61 -34.68 12.42
N GLU A 172 12.94 -34.82 12.43
CA GLU A 172 13.65 -35.69 11.47
C GLU A 172 13.80 -37.17 11.92
N TYR A 173 13.25 -37.55 13.08
CA TYR A 173 13.42 -38.90 13.65
C TYR A 173 12.10 -39.61 14.00
N THR A 174 11.05 -39.39 13.20
CA THR A 174 9.81 -40.20 13.34
C THR A 174 9.36 -40.74 11.99
#